data_561749b6f440cf95374129b458085e04
#
_entry.id   561749b6f440cf95374129b458085e04
#
_cell.length_a   1.000
_cell.length_b   1.000
_cell.length_c   1.000
_cell.angle_alpha   90.00
_cell.angle_beta   90.00
_cell.angle_gamma   90.00
#
_symmetry.space_group_name_H-M   'P 1'
#
loop_
_entity.id
_entity.type
_entity.pdbx_description
1 polymer ?
#
loop_
_entity_poly.entity_id
_entity_poly.type
_entity_poly.pdbx_seq_one_letter_code
_entity_poly.pdbx_strand_id
1 'polypeptide(L)'
;MKYVNEYRDESMVQTYVDAIATLVTQPWTLMEICGGQTHTIVKYGLDQLLPRDISLIHGPGCPVCVTDAALIDQALTLAAQPEIIFCSYGDMLRVPGTSTDLLSVKAQGGDVRMVYSPLDALALARKHPDRQVVFFAVGFETTAPATAMAVYQAHQQHIKNFSLLIAHVLVPPAMEAILSSPDCRVQGFLAAGHVCTVTGYEAYHEITQKYHIPIVVTGFEPVDILQGVYLCLQQLEAGHAQVENQYTRSVQAQGNRPAQQLMDKIFQIVPRVWRGLGSLAQSGLGLQEPYHYLDAQLRFKDKLHLLPATSETDQSPCPPLSPSPPLPLSPSPPLPLSPAPADPPCISGPILQGLKKPHECPAFGTRCRPEHPLGAPMVSSEGACAAYYRYRKGSHCLLSPCV
;
A
#
# COMPACT_ATOMS: atom_id res chain seq x y z
N MET A 1 -6.55 -28.32 6.91
CA MET A 1 -6.57 -28.02 5.43
C MET A 1 -5.13 -28.07 4.97
N LYS A 2 -4.82 -28.88 3.94
CA LYS A 2 -3.46 -29.02 3.41
C LYS A 2 -2.86 -27.67 3.03
N TYR A 3 -1.59 -27.43 3.34
CA TYR A 3 -0.84 -26.18 3.16
C TYR A 3 -1.32 -24.97 3.97
N VAL A 4 -2.20 -25.18 4.99
CA VAL A 4 -2.62 -24.13 5.92
C VAL A 4 -2.32 -24.57 7.35
N ASN A 5 -2.84 -25.73 7.80
CA ASN A 5 -2.69 -26.15 9.18
C ASN A 5 -1.23 -26.49 9.53
N GLU A 6 -0.48 -27.08 8.60
CA GLU A 6 0.94 -27.39 8.78
C GLU A 6 1.80 -26.12 9.00
N TYR A 7 1.39 -24.99 8.39
CA TYR A 7 2.09 -23.69 8.53
C TYR A 7 1.59 -22.83 9.69
N ARG A 8 0.60 -23.37 10.47
CA ARG A 8 0.09 -22.77 11.73
C ARG A 8 0.38 -23.64 12.94
N ASP A 9 1.23 -24.62 12.77
CA ASP A 9 1.61 -25.55 13.83
C ASP A 9 2.44 -24.84 14.91
N GLU A 10 1.96 -24.88 16.15
CA GLU A 10 2.56 -24.19 17.29
C GLU A 10 3.94 -24.74 17.64
N SER A 11 4.16 -26.04 17.48
CA SER A 11 5.45 -26.68 17.78
C SER A 11 6.51 -26.25 16.76
N MET A 12 6.12 -26.11 15.50
CA MET A 12 7.01 -25.59 14.46
C MET A 12 7.32 -24.10 14.67
N VAL A 13 6.32 -23.31 15.09
CA VAL A 13 6.53 -21.90 15.45
C VAL A 13 7.57 -21.80 16.57
N GLN A 14 7.41 -22.58 17.66
CA GLN A 14 8.36 -22.56 18.77
C GLN A 14 9.77 -23.02 18.34
N THR A 15 9.85 -24.05 17.49
CA THR A 15 11.14 -24.53 16.95
C THR A 15 11.91 -23.40 16.22
N TYR A 16 11.22 -22.62 15.37
CA TYR A 16 11.87 -21.49 14.70
C TYR A 16 12.23 -20.35 15.65
N VAL A 17 11.38 -20.06 16.64
CA VAL A 17 11.69 -19.04 17.67
C VAL A 17 12.96 -19.40 18.43
N ASP A 18 13.08 -20.65 18.88
CA ASP A 18 14.26 -21.14 19.61
C ASP A 18 15.53 -21.16 18.72
N ALA A 19 15.37 -21.56 17.45
CA ALA A 19 16.46 -21.54 16.50
C ALA A 19 16.95 -20.11 16.24
N ILE A 20 16.05 -19.16 16.08
CA ILE A 20 16.37 -17.72 15.91
C ILE A 20 17.07 -17.19 17.17
N ALA A 21 16.57 -17.51 18.36
CA ALA A 21 17.17 -17.07 19.61
C ALA A 21 18.62 -17.59 19.81
N THR A 22 18.91 -18.77 19.26
CA THR A 22 20.25 -19.35 19.30
C THR A 22 21.20 -18.77 18.24
N LEU A 23 20.65 -18.36 17.09
CA LEU A 23 21.42 -17.89 15.94
C LEU A 23 21.90 -16.44 16.09
N VAL A 24 21.06 -15.59 16.68
CA VAL A 24 21.25 -14.13 16.69
C VAL A 24 22.35 -13.73 17.68
N THR A 25 23.35 -12.96 17.20
CA THR A 25 24.48 -12.47 18.00
C THR A 25 24.46 -10.95 18.19
N GLN A 26 23.68 -10.22 17.41
CA GLN A 26 23.57 -8.75 17.43
C GLN A 26 22.18 -8.28 16.96
N PRO A 27 21.82 -7.00 17.19
CA PRO A 27 20.51 -6.48 16.76
C PRO A 27 20.36 -6.43 15.23
N TRP A 28 19.21 -6.92 14.74
CA TRP A 28 18.86 -6.90 13.31
C TRP A 28 17.46 -6.29 13.08
N THR A 29 17.33 -5.54 12.00
CA THR A 29 16.06 -4.96 11.56
C THR A 29 15.66 -5.54 10.22
N LEU A 30 14.55 -6.27 10.17
CA LEU A 30 13.99 -6.86 8.98
C LEU A 30 12.69 -6.14 8.60
N MET A 31 12.50 -5.85 7.31
CA MET A 31 11.27 -5.27 6.80
C MET A 31 10.48 -6.32 6.01
N GLU A 32 9.23 -6.52 6.37
CA GLU A 32 8.29 -7.15 5.47
C GLU A 32 7.67 -6.11 4.53
N ILE A 33 7.42 -6.50 3.29
CA ILE A 33 6.92 -5.60 2.25
C ILE A 33 5.57 -6.07 1.69
N CYS A 34 4.74 -6.62 2.57
CA CYS A 34 3.40 -7.07 2.22
C CYS A 34 2.41 -6.96 3.39
N GLY A 35 1.30 -6.29 3.18
CA GLY A 35 0.24 -6.17 4.19
C GLY A 35 -0.31 -7.50 4.70
N GLY A 36 -0.29 -8.56 3.90
CA GLY A 36 -0.66 -9.91 4.34
C GLY A 36 0.33 -10.48 5.36
N GLN A 37 1.62 -10.20 5.21
CA GLN A 37 2.65 -10.55 6.19
C GLN A 37 2.48 -9.71 7.46
N THR A 38 2.29 -8.39 7.33
CA THR A 38 1.96 -7.49 8.45
C THR A 38 0.80 -8.04 9.27
N HIS A 39 -0.30 -8.39 8.59
CA HIS A 39 -1.50 -8.93 9.23
C HIS A 39 -1.17 -10.18 10.05
N THR A 40 -0.45 -11.14 9.48
CA THR A 40 -0.08 -12.38 10.17
C THR A 40 0.86 -12.11 11.34
N ILE A 41 1.90 -11.31 11.16
CA ILE A 41 2.85 -10.95 12.22
C ILE A 41 2.12 -10.37 13.43
N VAL A 42 1.23 -9.41 13.19
CA VAL A 42 0.51 -8.72 14.28
C VAL A 42 -0.59 -9.59 14.89
N LYS A 43 -1.33 -10.35 14.06
CA LYS A 43 -2.42 -11.23 14.50
C LYS A 43 -1.93 -12.34 15.41
N TYR A 44 -0.83 -12.97 15.07
CA TYR A 44 -0.25 -14.07 15.84
C TYR A 44 0.83 -13.62 16.84
N GLY A 45 1.12 -12.32 16.89
CA GLY A 45 2.12 -11.76 17.80
C GLY A 45 3.55 -12.25 17.53
N LEU A 46 3.88 -12.61 16.28
CA LEU A 46 5.17 -13.21 15.93
C LEU A 46 6.36 -12.33 16.32
N ASP A 47 6.22 -11.03 16.19
CA ASP A 47 7.24 -10.06 16.60
C ASP A 47 7.44 -9.96 18.13
N GLN A 48 6.48 -10.46 18.92
CA GLN A 48 6.60 -10.56 20.39
C GLN A 48 7.23 -11.87 20.85
N LEU A 49 7.19 -12.89 19.99
CA LEU A 49 7.84 -14.19 20.25
C LEU A 49 9.33 -14.16 19.96
N LEU A 50 9.76 -13.27 19.07
CA LEU A 50 11.17 -13.13 18.68
C LEU A 50 12.02 -12.48 19.78
N PRO A 51 13.35 -12.76 19.83
CA PRO A 51 14.29 -12.06 20.69
C PRO A 51 14.20 -10.53 20.50
N ARG A 52 14.47 -9.78 21.57
CA ARG A 52 14.42 -8.30 21.57
C ARG A 52 15.38 -7.65 20.57
N ASP A 53 16.43 -8.37 20.19
CA ASP A 53 17.44 -7.96 19.21
C ASP A 53 16.90 -8.02 17.77
N ILE A 54 15.72 -8.63 17.55
CA ILE A 54 15.09 -8.66 16.24
C ILE A 54 13.95 -7.66 16.18
N SER A 55 14.09 -6.70 15.27
CA SER A 55 13.03 -5.73 14.97
C SER A 55 12.36 -6.05 13.64
N LEU A 56 11.08 -6.44 13.67
CA LEU A 56 10.27 -6.50 12.46
C LEU A 56 9.60 -5.13 12.27
N ILE A 57 9.79 -4.54 11.08
CA ILE A 57 9.20 -3.28 10.66
C ILE A 57 8.37 -3.47 9.38
N HIS A 58 7.40 -2.60 9.20
CA HIS A 58 6.39 -2.71 8.14
C HIS A 58 6.74 -1.78 6.98
N GLY A 59 6.79 -2.34 5.78
CA GLY A 59 7.05 -1.61 4.55
C GLY A 59 5.74 -1.16 3.84
N PRO A 60 5.87 -0.53 2.67
CA PRO A 60 4.74 -0.02 1.88
C PRO A 60 4.02 -1.13 1.09
N GLY A 61 3.74 -2.26 1.74
CA GLY A 61 3.19 -3.49 1.16
C GLY A 61 1.66 -3.53 1.02
N CYS A 62 0.96 -2.42 1.22
CA CYS A 62 -0.51 -2.32 1.07
C CYS A 62 -0.84 -1.32 -0.04
N PRO A 63 -1.41 -1.75 -1.18
CA PRO A 63 -1.66 -0.85 -2.32
C PRO A 63 -2.66 0.25 -2.01
N VAL A 64 -3.66 -0.04 -1.18
CA VAL A 64 -4.63 0.94 -0.67
C VAL A 64 -3.92 2.03 0.14
N CYS A 65 -2.93 1.63 0.95
CA CYS A 65 -2.23 2.53 1.86
C CYS A 65 -1.30 3.52 1.14
N VAL A 66 -0.75 3.10 0.00
CA VAL A 66 0.23 3.87 -0.78
C VAL A 66 -0.38 4.62 -1.96
N THR A 67 -1.68 4.47 -2.22
CA THR A 67 -2.38 5.21 -3.27
C THR A 67 -2.34 6.71 -2.98
N ASP A 68 -1.90 7.50 -3.96
CA ASP A 68 -1.80 8.94 -3.86
C ASP A 68 -3.14 9.63 -3.60
N ALA A 69 -3.12 10.66 -2.75
CA ALA A 69 -4.32 11.40 -2.36
C ALA A 69 -4.94 12.14 -3.56
N ALA A 70 -4.13 12.74 -4.42
CA ALA A 70 -4.62 13.43 -5.61
C ALA A 70 -5.35 12.47 -6.57
N LEU A 71 -4.90 11.21 -6.67
CA LEU A 71 -5.57 10.22 -7.48
C LEU A 71 -6.91 9.76 -6.85
N ILE A 72 -7.00 9.74 -5.52
CA ILE A 72 -8.27 9.51 -4.82
C ILE A 72 -9.23 10.68 -5.08
N ASP A 73 -8.77 11.92 -5.03
CA ASP A 73 -9.61 13.09 -5.32
C ASP A 73 -10.12 13.09 -6.78
N GLN A 74 -9.31 12.61 -7.72
CA GLN A 74 -9.77 12.35 -9.09
C GLN A 74 -10.85 11.26 -9.13
N ALA A 75 -10.70 10.18 -8.36
CA ALA A 75 -11.71 9.14 -8.23
C ALA A 75 -13.03 9.70 -7.68
N LEU A 76 -12.98 10.56 -6.66
CA LEU A 76 -14.17 11.22 -6.09
C LEU A 76 -14.86 12.13 -7.12
N THR A 77 -14.08 12.89 -7.88
CA THR A 77 -14.58 13.76 -8.95
C THR A 77 -15.32 12.97 -10.04
N LEU A 78 -14.74 11.84 -10.48
CA LEU A 78 -15.36 10.97 -11.48
C LEU A 78 -16.60 10.27 -10.92
N ALA A 79 -16.53 9.78 -9.69
CA ALA A 79 -17.63 9.09 -9.02
C ALA A 79 -18.87 9.97 -8.78
N ALA A 80 -18.69 11.29 -8.68
CA ALA A 80 -19.76 12.27 -8.53
C ALA A 80 -20.50 12.60 -9.85
N GLN A 81 -19.99 12.13 -11.01
CA GLN A 81 -20.63 12.41 -12.30
C GLN A 81 -21.85 11.51 -12.53
N PRO A 82 -23.02 12.06 -12.88
CA PRO A 82 -24.26 11.27 -13.01
C PRO A 82 -24.21 10.25 -14.15
N GLU A 83 -23.41 10.47 -15.19
CA GLU A 83 -23.25 9.55 -16.31
C GLU A 83 -22.24 8.44 -16.07
N ILE A 84 -21.50 8.47 -14.94
CA ILE A 84 -20.49 7.48 -14.61
C ILE A 84 -21.01 6.45 -13.62
N ILE A 85 -20.77 5.18 -13.90
CA ILE A 85 -20.77 4.09 -12.92
C ILE A 85 -19.32 3.90 -12.47
N PHE A 86 -19.04 4.28 -11.24
CA PHE A 86 -17.69 4.18 -10.68
C PHE A 86 -17.52 2.90 -9.89
N CYS A 87 -16.58 2.04 -10.31
CA CYS A 87 -16.32 0.72 -9.72
C CYS A 87 -15.00 0.71 -8.96
N SER A 88 -14.98 0.13 -7.77
CA SER A 88 -13.78 -0.01 -6.96
C SER A 88 -13.83 -1.24 -6.05
N TYR A 89 -12.67 -1.62 -5.52
CA TYR A 89 -12.58 -2.60 -4.42
C TYR A 89 -13.11 -2.01 -3.11
N GLY A 90 -13.62 -2.88 -2.23
CA GLY A 90 -14.31 -2.47 -1.02
C GLY A 90 -13.52 -1.56 -0.08
N ASP A 91 -12.24 -1.85 0.14
CA ASP A 91 -11.40 -1.04 1.03
C ASP A 91 -11.24 0.40 0.52
N MET A 92 -11.09 0.58 -0.80
CA MET A 92 -10.93 1.90 -1.41
C MET A 92 -12.13 2.82 -1.18
N LEU A 93 -13.33 2.27 -0.97
CA LEU A 93 -14.54 3.08 -0.75
C LEU A 93 -14.46 3.95 0.52
N ARG A 94 -13.64 3.56 1.49
CA ARG A 94 -13.48 4.24 2.78
C ARG A 94 -12.17 5.03 2.91
N VAL A 95 -11.33 4.99 1.89
CA VAL A 95 -10.05 5.73 1.94
C VAL A 95 -10.33 7.21 1.77
N PRO A 96 -9.93 8.05 2.73
CA PRO A 96 -10.14 9.49 2.62
C PRO A 96 -9.24 10.07 1.52
N GLY A 97 -9.85 10.87 0.64
CA GLY A 97 -9.17 11.87 -0.17
C GLY A 97 -8.84 13.12 0.66
N THR A 98 -8.73 14.26 0.00
CA THR A 98 -8.47 15.53 0.71
C THR A 98 -9.66 15.99 1.55
N SER A 99 -10.89 15.80 1.08
CA SER A 99 -12.10 16.33 1.74
C SER A 99 -13.14 15.27 2.14
N THR A 100 -13.19 14.13 1.43
CA THR A 100 -14.24 13.13 1.59
C THR A 100 -13.78 11.76 1.09
N ASP A 101 -14.68 10.77 1.03
CA ASP A 101 -14.45 9.42 0.53
C ASP A 101 -15.54 8.96 -0.47
N LEU A 102 -15.32 7.81 -1.12
CA LEU A 102 -16.27 7.27 -2.11
C LEU A 102 -17.61 6.84 -1.51
N LEU A 103 -17.66 6.45 -0.23
CA LEU A 103 -18.94 6.16 0.44
C LEU A 103 -19.79 7.42 0.61
N SER A 104 -19.16 8.54 0.94
CA SER A 104 -19.81 9.84 1.04
C SER A 104 -20.35 10.31 -0.32
N VAL A 105 -19.57 10.13 -1.40
CA VAL A 105 -20.05 10.40 -2.77
C VAL A 105 -21.25 9.51 -3.11
N LYS A 106 -21.21 8.24 -2.75
CA LYS A 106 -22.33 7.32 -2.92
C LYS A 106 -23.56 7.77 -2.14
N ALA A 107 -23.41 8.21 -0.89
CA ALA A 107 -24.49 8.73 -0.07
C ALA A 107 -25.14 10.00 -0.66
N GLN A 108 -24.37 10.77 -1.42
CA GLN A 108 -24.83 11.98 -2.14
C GLN A 108 -25.47 11.67 -3.51
N GLY A 109 -25.59 10.38 -3.88
CA GLY A 109 -26.26 9.95 -5.11
C GLY A 109 -25.33 9.51 -6.24
N GLY A 110 -24.02 9.51 -6.05
CA GLY A 110 -23.06 8.94 -7.01
C GLY A 110 -23.24 7.42 -7.17
N ASP A 111 -23.16 6.93 -8.40
CA ASP A 111 -23.29 5.49 -8.69
C ASP A 111 -21.95 4.77 -8.44
N VAL A 112 -21.61 4.58 -7.17
CA VAL A 112 -20.40 3.89 -6.74
C VAL A 112 -20.72 2.44 -6.42
N ARG A 113 -20.02 1.52 -7.10
CA ARG A 113 -20.23 0.07 -6.99
C ARG A 113 -18.98 -0.64 -6.52
N MET A 114 -19.13 -1.45 -5.48
CA MET A 114 -18.09 -2.39 -5.06
C MET A 114 -18.07 -3.57 -6.03
N VAL A 115 -16.87 -3.93 -6.48
CA VAL A 115 -16.61 -5.08 -7.35
C VAL A 115 -15.47 -5.93 -6.78
N TYR A 116 -15.45 -7.21 -7.13
CA TYR A 116 -14.40 -8.14 -6.70
C TYR A 116 -13.34 -8.38 -7.80
N SER A 117 -13.65 -7.96 -9.02
CA SER A 117 -12.77 -8.12 -10.17
C SER A 117 -12.93 -6.96 -11.15
N PRO A 118 -11.87 -6.55 -11.88
CA PRO A 118 -12.01 -5.63 -13.00
C PRO A 118 -12.92 -6.17 -14.11
N LEU A 119 -13.08 -7.49 -14.20
CA LEU A 119 -14.01 -8.13 -15.14
C LEU A 119 -15.48 -7.88 -14.77
N ASP A 120 -15.80 -7.69 -13.48
CA ASP A 120 -17.14 -7.31 -13.05
C ASP A 120 -17.50 -5.89 -13.55
N ALA A 121 -16.52 -4.96 -13.48
CA ALA A 121 -16.70 -3.62 -14.04
C ALA A 121 -16.87 -3.64 -15.56
N LEU A 122 -16.12 -4.51 -16.26
CA LEU A 122 -16.29 -4.73 -17.69
C LEU A 122 -17.68 -5.32 -18.02
N ALA A 123 -18.19 -6.24 -17.21
CA ALA A 123 -19.54 -6.79 -17.36
C ALA A 123 -20.62 -5.70 -17.17
N LEU A 124 -20.40 -4.77 -16.24
CA LEU A 124 -21.27 -3.60 -16.06
C LEU A 124 -21.27 -2.70 -17.30
N ALA A 125 -20.11 -2.47 -17.93
CA ALA A 125 -20.04 -1.69 -19.17
C ALA A 125 -20.84 -2.32 -20.31
N ARG A 126 -20.82 -3.65 -20.44
CA ARG A 126 -21.67 -4.37 -21.42
C ARG A 126 -23.16 -4.21 -21.11
N LYS A 127 -23.53 -4.23 -19.83
CA LYS A 127 -24.93 -4.14 -19.36
C LYS A 127 -25.50 -2.74 -19.48
N HIS A 128 -24.67 -1.71 -19.42
CA HIS A 128 -25.05 -0.29 -19.43
C HIS A 128 -24.33 0.46 -20.57
N PRO A 129 -24.66 0.17 -21.85
CA PRO A 129 -23.94 0.74 -23.00
C PRO A 129 -24.11 2.26 -23.14
N ASP A 130 -25.15 2.81 -22.53
CA ASP A 130 -25.49 4.24 -22.49
C ASP A 130 -24.73 5.02 -21.39
N ARG A 131 -24.02 4.32 -20.49
CA ARG A 131 -23.30 4.94 -19.38
C ARG A 131 -21.79 4.65 -19.46
N GLN A 132 -20.98 5.53 -18.93
CA GLN A 132 -19.55 5.30 -18.76
C GLN A 132 -19.29 4.46 -17.52
N VAL A 133 -18.42 3.46 -17.62
CA VAL A 133 -17.97 2.66 -16.47
C VAL A 133 -16.50 2.90 -16.25
N VAL A 134 -16.15 3.41 -15.07
CA VAL A 134 -14.77 3.65 -14.65
C VAL A 134 -14.42 2.66 -13.56
N PHE A 135 -13.35 1.92 -13.73
CA PHE A 135 -12.78 1.04 -12.70
C PHE A 135 -11.55 1.69 -12.08
N PHE A 136 -11.56 1.87 -10.76
CA PHE A 136 -10.38 2.32 -9.99
C PHE A 136 -9.43 1.16 -9.79
N ALA A 137 -8.40 1.10 -10.62
CA ALA A 137 -7.47 -0.02 -10.72
C ALA A 137 -6.31 0.15 -9.72
N VAL A 138 -6.59 -0.11 -8.45
CA VAL A 138 -5.61 -0.08 -7.35
C VAL A 138 -5.01 -1.46 -7.14
N GLY A 139 -3.69 -1.54 -7.01
CA GLY A 139 -3.01 -2.81 -6.74
C GLY A 139 -1.51 -2.79 -6.99
N PHE A 140 -0.88 -3.91 -6.66
CA PHE A 140 0.48 -4.26 -7.05
C PHE A 140 0.47 -5.20 -8.25
N GLU A 141 1.61 -5.82 -8.53
CA GLU A 141 1.80 -6.79 -9.61
C GLU A 141 0.82 -7.98 -9.51
N THR A 142 0.31 -8.28 -8.33
CA THR A 142 -0.66 -9.37 -8.11
C THR A 142 -2.01 -9.16 -8.77
N THR A 143 -2.49 -7.92 -8.83
CA THR A 143 -3.81 -7.57 -9.40
C THR A 143 -3.71 -7.06 -10.83
N ALA A 144 -2.52 -6.69 -11.28
CA ALA A 144 -2.27 -6.19 -12.62
C ALA A 144 -2.66 -7.17 -13.75
N PRO A 145 -2.45 -8.50 -13.65
CA PRO A 145 -2.88 -9.45 -14.68
C PRO A 145 -4.39 -9.43 -14.93
N ALA A 146 -5.20 -9.39 -13.87
CA ALA A 146 -6.66 -9.33 -14.00
C ALA A 146 -7.12 -8.03 -14.65
N THR A 147 -6.47 -6.91 -14.30
CA THR A 147 -6.72 -5.60 -14.91
C THR A 147 -6.31 -5.59 -16.39
N ALA A 148 -5.15 -6.16 -16.72
CA ALA A 148 -4.72 -6.34 -18.10
C ALA A 148 -5.70 -7.19 -18.93
N MET A 149 -6.23 -8.25 -18.33
CA MET A 149 -7.24 -9.11 -18.99
C MET A 149 -8.53 -8.32 -19.27
N ALA A 150 -8.97 -7.45 -18.35
CA ALA A 150 -10.16 -6.61 -18.58
C ALA A 150 -9.94 -5.63 -19.75
N VAL A 151 -8.76 -5.00 -19.81
CA VAL A 151 -8.37 -4.12 -20.93
C VAL A 151 -8.32 -4.90 -22.24
N TYR A 152 -7.66 -6.05 -22.24
CA TYR A 152 -7.55 -6.91 -23.41
C TYR A 152 -8.93 -7.31 -23.95
N GLN A 153 -9.84 -7.76 -23.07
CA GLN A 153 -11.19 -8.13 -23.46
C GLN A 153 -12.02 -6.91 -23.92
N ALA A 154 -11.90 -5.77 -23.25
CA ALA A 154 -12.57 -4.53 -23.67
C ALA A 154 -12.17 -4.15 -25.11
N HIS A 155 -10.86 -4.21 -25.39
CA HIS A 155 -10.31 -3.93 -26.71
C HIS A 155 -10.82 -4.91 -27.76
N GLN A 156 -10.72 -6.23 -27.52
CA GLN A 156 -11.15 -7.27 -28.46
C GLN A 156 -12.65 -7.21 -28.77
N GLN A 157 -13.46 -6.79 -27.80
CA GLN A 157 -14.92 -6.71 -27.93
C GLN A 157 -15.40 -5.31 -28.33
N HIS A 158 -14.50 -4.37 -28.61
CA HIS A 158 -14.79 -2.99 -28.97
C HIS A 158 -15.69 -2.25 -27.97
N ILE A 159 -15.51 -2.56 -26.66
CA ILE A 159 -16.26 -1.90 -25.59
C ILE A 159 -15.67 -0.51 -25.35
N LYS A 160 -16.41 0.54 -25.73
CA LYS A 160 -15.93 1.92 -25.72
C LYS A 160 -16.28 2.68 -24.44
N ASN A 161 -17.24 2.21 -23.66
CA ASN A 161 -17.75 2.85 -22.45
C ASN A 161 -17.09 2.33 -21.16
N PHE A 162 -16.03 1.53 -21.25
CA PHE A 162 -15.19 1.10 -20.15
C PHE A 162 -13.91 1.92 -20.10
N SER A 163 -13.43 2.25 -18.90
CA SER A 163 -12.11 2.87 -18.70
C SER A 163 -11.54 2.60 -17.32
N LEU A 164 -10.25 2.82 -17.16
CA LEU A 164 -9.49 2.59 -15.94
C LEU A 164 -8.96 3.92 -15.39
N LEU A 165 -9.17 4.19 -14.11
CA LEU A 165 -8.34 5.11 -13.35
C LEU A 165 -7.23 4.29 -12.71
N ILE A 166 -5.99 4.39 -13.24
CA ILE A 166 -4.92 3.45 -12.91
C ILE A 166 -4.09 3.95 -11.74
N ALA A 167 -4.00 3.15 -10.69
CA ALA A 167 -3.20 3.34 -9.49
C ALA A 167 -2.27 2.14 -9.20
N HIS A 168 -2.01 1.30 -10.19
CA HIS A 168 -1.07 0.18 -10.01
C HIS A 168 0.35 0.67 -9.81
N VAL A 169 1.02 0.12 -8.81
CA VAL A 169 2.40 0.39 -8.41
C VAL A 169 3.22 -0.89 -8.34
N LEU A 170 4.56 -0.76 -8.36
CA LEU A 170 5.51 -1.86 -8.43
C LEU A 170 6.38 -1.93 -7.18
N VAL A 171 6.52 -3.12 -6.60
CA VAL A 171 7.23 -3.34 -5.33
C VAL A 171 8.75 -3.07 -5.41
N PRO A 172 9.52 -3.55 -6.41
CA PRO A 172 10.97 -3.39 -6.42
C PRO A 172 11.45 -1.93 -6.34
N PRO A 173 10.86 -0.96 -7.10
CA PRO A 173 11.27 0.45 -6.99
C PRO A 173 11.01 1.06 -5.61
N ALA A 174 9.98 0.61 -4.89
CA ALA A 174 9.71 1.07 -3.53
C ALA A 174 10.75 0.54 -2.54
N MET A 175 11.22 -0.70 -2.70
CA MET A 175 12.33 -1.25 -1.92
C MET A 175 13.61 -0.44 -2.13
N GLU A 176 13.96 -0.11 -3.38
CA GLU A 176 15.12 0.72 -3.70
C GLU A 176 15.01 2.12 -3.11
N ALA A 177 13.82 2.73 -3.16
CA ALA A 177 13.59 4.05 -2.58
C ALA A 177 13.83 4.06 -1.06
N ILE A 178 13.38 3.01 -0.36
CA ILE A 178 13.63 2.84 1.08
C ILE A 178 15.13 2.66 1.35
N LEU A 179 15.81 1.79 0.61
CA LEU A 179 17.23 1.50 0.79
C LEU A 179 18.13 2.71 0.46
N SER A 180 17.68 3.58 -0.43
CA SER A 180 18.39 4.81 -0.79
C SER A 180 18.18 5.95 0.22
N SER A 181 17.27 5.80 1.17
CA SER A 181 17.01 6.82 2.19
C SER A 181 18.16 6.89 3.20
N PRO A 182 18.63 8.09 3.58
CA PRO A 182 19.66 8.25 4.61
C PRO A 182 19.21 7.75 5.99
N ASP A 183 17.90 7.69 6.23
CA ASP A 183 17.33 7.21 7.49
C ASP A 183 17.00 5.70 7.46
N CYS A 184 17.42 4.99 6.42
CA CYS A 184 17.13 3.57 6.26
C CYS A 184 17.74 2.74 7.40
N ARG A 185 16.90 1.89 8.01
CA ARG A 185 17.31 0.94 9.05
C ARG A 185 17.20 -0.50 8.61
N VAL A 186 16.74 -0.74 7.39
CA VAL A 186 16.47 -2.08 6.88
C VAL A 186 17.77 -2.81 6.60
N GLN A 187 17.94 -3.99 7.17
CA GLN A 187 19.09 -4.85 6.99
C GLN A 187 18.74 -6.16 6.26
N GLY A 188 17.45 -6.48 6.12
CA GLY A 188 16.97 -7.61 5.34
C GLY A 188 15.48 -7.46 5.00
N PHE A 189 15.05 -8.09 3.91
CA PHE A 189 13.65 -8.05 3.48
C PHE A 189 12.99 -9.42 3.53
N LEU A 190 11.72 -9.42 3.96
CA LEU A 190 10.77 -10.50 3.71
C LEU A 190 9.90 -10.07 2.51
N ALA A 191 10.18 -10.65 1.35
CA ALA A 191 9.49 -10.29 0.12
C ALA A 191 8.15 -11.02 -0.01
N ALA A 192 7.20 -10.34 -0.66
CA ALA A 192 5.82 -10.79 -0.81
C ALA A 192 5.70 -11.98 -1.77
N GLY A 193 5.45 -13.19 -1.26
CA GLY A 193 5.35 -14.40 -2.07
C GLY A 193 4.30 -14.32 -3.18
N HIS A 194 3.15 -13.67 -2.94
CA HIS A 194 2.12 -13.54 -3.98
C HIS A 194 2.53 -12.60 -5.13
N VAL A 195 3.34 -11.57 -4.87
CA VAL A 195 3.96 -10.76 -5.93
C VAL A 195 4.89 -11.64 -6.77
N CYS A 196 5.77 -12.38 -6.10
CA CYS A 196 6.72 -13.27 -6.76
C CYS A 196 6.06 -14.45 -7.50
N THR A 197 4.83 -14.85 -7.13
CA THR A 197 4.05 -15.83 -7.91
C THR A 197 3.77 -15.30 -9.33
N VAL A 198 3.60 -13.99 -9.48
CA VAL A 198 3.37 -13.34 -10.79
C VAL A 198 4.70 -12.99 -11.46
N THR A 199 5.56 -12.25 -10.79
CA THR A 199 6.77 -11.65 -11.39
C THR A 199 8.00 -12.56 -11.33
N GLY A 200 8.01 -13.59 -10.49
CA GLY A 200 9.24 -14.25 -10.06
C GLY A 200 10.01 -13.37 -9.06
N TYR A 201 11.27 -13.72 -8.84
CA TYR A 201 12.14 -12.99 -7.93
C TYR A 201 13.50 -12.60 -8.56
N GLU A 202 13.62 -12.73 -9.88
CA GLU A 202 14.86 -12.40 -10.60
C GLU A 202 15.25 -10.92 -10.41
N ALA A 203 14.28 -10.01 -10.40
CA ALA A 203 14.53 -8.57 -10.20
C ALA A 203 15.16 -8.24 -8.82
N TYR A 204 14.97 -9.08 -7.82
CA TYR A 204 15.54 -8.84 -6.49
C TYR A 204 17.05 -9.10 -6.44
N HIS A 205 17.63 -9.86 -7.38
CA HIS A 205 19.06 -10.07 -7.43
C HIS A 205 19.85 -8.78 -7.64
N GLU A 206 19.33 -7.86 -8.47
CA GLU A 206 19.96 -6.55 -8.68
C GLU A 206 19.95 -5.71 -7.40
N ILE A 207 18.83 -5.72 -6.67
CA ILE A 207 18.71 -5.01 -5.37
C ILE A 207 19.69 -5.59 -4.36
N THR A 208 19.74 -6.92 -4.23
CA THR A 208 20.64 -7.61 -3.31
C THR A 208 22.11 -7.31 -3.63
N GLN A 209 22.50 -7.34 -4.91
CA GLN A 209 23.86 -7.04 -5.35
C GLN A 209 24.25 -5.57 -5.08
N LYS A 210 23.34 -4.65 -5.36
CA LYS A 210 23.58 -3.21 -5.22
C LYS A 210 23.68 -2.75 -3.77
N TYR A 211 22.82 -3.28 -2.90
CA TYR A 211 22.71 -2.82 -1.51
C TYR A 211 23.32 -3.78 -0.48
N HIS A 212 23.79 -4.95 -0.94
CA HIS A 212 24.37 -6.00 -0.07
C HIS A 212 23.42 -6.41 1.07
N ILE A 213 22.12 -6.61 0.75
CA ILE A 213 21.07 -6.92 1.70
C ILE A 213 20.36 -8.23 1.30
N PRO A 214 20.13 -9.17 2.23
CA PRO A 214 19.40 -10.40 1.92
C PRO A 214 17.91 -10.12 1.69
N ILE A 215 17.34 -10.84 0.73
CA ILE A 215 15.91 -10.78 0.42
C ILE A 215 15.38 -12.22 0.41
N VAL A 216 14.46 -12.52 1.33
CA VAL A 216 13.83 -13.84 1.42
C VAL A 216 12.36 -13.74 1.00
N VAL A 217 12.00 -14.45 -0.06
CA VAL A 217 10.60 -14.57 -0.51
C VAL A 217 9.87 -15.51 0.43
N THR A 218 8.79 -15.03 1.09
CA THR A 218 8.04 -15.83 2.07
C THR A 218 6.57 -15.97 1.71
N GLY A 219 5.94 -17.02 2.24
CA GLY A 219 4.49 -17.13 2.34
C GLY A 219 3.90 -16.23 3.45
N PHE A 220 2.70 -16.58 3.92
CA PHE A 220 1.90 -15.70 4.76
C PHE A 220 1.48 -16.33 6.09
N GLU A 221 1.68 -17.63 6.26
CA GLU A 221 1.34 -18.30 7.50
C GLU A 221 2.46 -18.12 8.55
N PRO A 222 2.20 -18.30 9.84
CA PRO A 222 3.19 -18.07 10.90
C PRO A 222 4.53 -18.78 10.68
N VAL A 223 4.49 -20.06 10.29
CA VAL A 223 5.71 -20.84 10.02
C VAL A 223 6.46 -20.32 8.79
N ASP A 224 5.74 -19.90 7.72
CA ASP A 224 6.36 -19.30 6.54
C ASP A 224 7.19 -18.06 6.92
N ILE A 225 6.59 -17.18 7.72
CA ILE A 225 7.20 -15.92 8.12
C ILE A 225 8.42 -16.18 9.00
N LEU A 226 8.29 -17.03 10.03
CA LEU A 226 9.40 -17.34 10.92
C LEU A 226 10.55 -18.08 10.21
N GLN A 227 10.23 -18.98 9.29
CA GLN A 227 11.23 -19.60 8.44
C GLN A 227 11.95 -18.56 7.57
N GLY A 228 11.22 -17.62 6.98
CA GLY A 228 11.81 -16.51 6.22
C GLY A 228 12.70 -15.60 7.07
N VAL A 229 12.27 -15.26 8.29
CA VAL A 229 13.07 -14.54 9.27
C VAL A 229 14.36 -15.31 9.58
N TYR A 230 14.27 -16.60 9.86
CA TYR A 230 15.41 -17.46 10.15
C TYR A 230 16.42 -17.48 9.01
N LEU A 231 15.97 -17.71 7.77
CA LEU A 231 16.85 -17.71 6.58
C LEU A 231 17.50 -16.36 6.34
N CYS A 232 16.77 -15.26 6.54
CA CYS A 232 17.33 -13.91 6.42
C CYS A 232 18.42 -13.65 7.46
N LEU A 233 18.17 -14.05 8.72
CA LEU A 233 19.12 -13.91 9.81
C LEU A 233 20.36 -14.80 9.63
N GLN A 234 20.22 -16.02 9.10
CA GLN A 234 21.35 -16.88 8.76
C GLN A 234 22.32 -16.18 7.79
N GLN A 235 21.78 -15.51 6.78
CA GLN A 235 22.60 -14.78 5.82
C GLN A 235 23.29 -13.58 6.48
N LEU A 236 22.57 -12.81 7.30
CA LEU A 236 23.10 -11.65 8.01
C LEU A 236 24.21 -12.01 8.99
N GLU A 237 24.02 -13.05 9.81
CA GLU A 237 25.03 -13.54 10.75
C GLU A 237 26.26 -14.14 10.05
N ALA A 238 26.08 -14.71 8.86
CA ALA A 238 27.16 -15.22 8.03
C ALA A 238 27.85 -14.14 7.15
N GLY A 239 27.36 -12.91 7.17
CA GLY A 239 27.94 -11.77 6.44
C GLY A 239 27.77 -11.85 4.91
N HIS A 240 26.74 -12.50 4.41
CA HIS A 240 26.43 -12.51 2.99
C HIS A 240 24.98 -12.13 2.71
N ALA A 241 24.68 -11.85 1.44
CA ALA A 241 23.39 -11.39 1.01
C ALA A 241 23.02 -12.05 -0.33
N GLN A 242 21.91 -12.76 -0.33
CA GLN A 242 21.38 -13.45 -1.50
C GLN A 242 19.85 -13.34 -1.53
N VAL A 243 19.27 -13.61 -2.71
CA VAL A 243 17.82 -13.82 -2.83
C VAL A 243 17.55 -15.29 -2.56
N GLU A 244 16.67 -15.57 -1.59
CA GLU A 244 16.26 -16.92 -1.23
C GLU A 244 14.75 -17.06 -1.28
N ASN A 245 14.26 -18.22 -1.72
CA ASN A 245 12.84 -18.49 -1.84
C ASN A 245 12.40 -19.55 -0.83
N GLN A 246 11.78 -19.11 0.26
CA GLN A 246 11.10 -19.99 1.22
C GLN A 246 9.76 -20.52 0.67
N TYR A 247 9.05 -19.73 -0.15
CA TYR A 247 7.70 -20.02 -0.62
C TYR A 247 7.68 -20.92 -1.87
N THR A 248 8.51 -21.96 -1.87
CA THR A 248 8.75 -22.85 -3.03
C THR A 248 7.51 -23.57 -3.53
N ARG A 249 6.49 -23.76 -2.68
CA ARG A 249 5.23 -24.41 -3.06
C ARG A 249 4.36 -23.55 -4.00
N SER A 250 4.65 -22.26 -4.15
CA SER A 250 3.87 -21.34 -4.98
C SER A 250 4.73 -20.49 -5.92
N VAL A 251 5.96 -20.20 -5.55
CA VAL A 251 6.84 -19.26 -6.28
C VAL A 251 7.90 -20.00 -7.05
N GLN A 252 8.00 -19.67 -8.33
CA GLN A 252 9.08 -20.06 -9.22
C GLN A 252 9.97 -18.85 -9.53
N ALA A 253 11.24 -19.07 -9.86
CA ALA A 253 12.19 -18.00 -10.15
C ALA A 253 11.68 -17.02 -11.22
N GLN A 254 11.08 -17.54 -12.27
CA GLN A 254 10.59 -16.76 -13.41
C GLN A 254 9.13 -16.32 -13.29
N GLY A 255 8.43 -16.68 -12.21
CA GLY A 255 7.02 -16.34 -11.99
C GLY A 255 6.06 -16.95 -13.03
N ASN A 256 4.96 -16.26 -13.28
CA ASN A 256 3.91 -16.66 -14.23
C ASN A 256 4.12 -15.96 -15.58
N ARG A 257 4.81 -16.59 -16.51
CA ARG A 257 5.13 -16.03 -17.83
C ARG A 257 3.90 -15.59 -18.65
N PRO A 258 2.80 -16.36 -18.73
CA PRO A 258 1.58 -15.90 -19.40
C PRO A 258 1.00 -14.61 -18.81
N ALA A 259 1.00 -14.48 -17.49
CA ALA A 259 0.55 -13.26 -16.82
C ALA A 259 1.45 -12.06 -17.15
N GLN A 260 2.78 -12.25 -17.10
CA GLN A 260 3.77 -11.22 -17.45
C GLN A 260 3.59 -10.76 -18.91
N GLN A 261 3.51 -11.71 -19.87
CA GLN A 261 3.30 -11.39 -21.29
C GLN A 261 2.01 -10.58 -21.53
N LEU A 262 0.94 -10.87 -20.78
CA LEU A 262 -0.29 -10.09 -20.89
C LEU A 262 -0.10 -8.68 -20.30
N MET A 263 0.58 -8.57 -19.15
CA MET A 263 0.89 -7.28 -18.56
C MET A 263 1.75 -6.42 -19.47
N ASP A 264 2.82 -6.99 -20.03
CA ASP A 264 3.75 -6.31 -20.96
C ASP A 264 3.06 -5.85 -22.25
N LYS A 265 2.04 -6.58 -22.69
CA LYS A 265 1.23 -6.20 -23.86
C LYS A 265 0.34 -4.99 -23.59
N ILE A 266 -0.17 -4.86 -22.37
CA ILE A 266 -1.19 -3.87 -22.00
C ILE A 266 -0.59 -2.64 -21.34
N PHE A 267 0.42 -2.83 -20.48
CA PHE A 267 0.99 -1.78 -19.67
C PHE A 267 2.40 -1.40 -20.09
N GLN A 268 2.74 -0.16 -19.81
CA GLN A 268 4.09 0.37 -19.79
C GLN A 268 4.43 0.83 -18.39
N ILE A 269 5.72 0.82 -18.05
CA ILE A 269 6.21 1.32 -16.77
C ILE A 269 6.26 2.84 -16.84
N VAL A 270 5.73 3.50 -15.80
CA VAL A 270 5.64 4.95 -15.69
C VAL A 270 6.07 5.41 -14.28
N PRO A 271 6.48 6.68 -14.09
CA PRO A 271 6.64 7.23 -12.75
C PRO A 271 5.29 7.29 -12.05
N ARG A 272 5.31 7.13 -10.72
CA ARG A 272 4.10 7.19 -9.90
C ARG A 272 4.38 7.87 -8.57
N VAL A 273 3.40 8.63 -8.08
CA VAL A 273 3.43 9.17 -6.73
C VAL A 273 2.91 8.11 -5.77
N TRP A 274 3.68 7.85 -4.73
CA TRP A 274 3.33 6.94 -3.63
C TRP A 274 3.03 7.75 -2.38
N ARG A 275 1.89 7.53 -1.78
CA ARG A 275 1.57 8.15 -0.49
C ARG A 275 2.63 7.74 0.54
N GLY A 276 3.32 8.72 1.11
CA GLY A 276 4.33 8.52 2.13
C GLY A 276 5.76 8.26 1.61
N LEU A 277 5.97 8.04 0.29
CA LEU A 277 7.29 7.88 -0.31
C LEU A 277 7.58 8.98 -1.36
N GLY A 278 6.55 9.71 -1.82
CA GLY A 278 6.71 10.73 -2.86
C GLY A 278 6.72 10.16 -4.29
N SER A 279 7.26 10.91 -5.23
CA SER A 279 7.34 10.52 -6.64
C SER A 279 8.52 9.58 -6.86
N LEU A 280 8.23 8.38 -7.34
CA LEU A 280 9.22 7.36 -7.68
C LEU A 280 9.23 7.11 -9.19
N ALA A 281 10.41 7.20 -9.79
CA ALA A 281 10.59 6.84 -11.19
C ALA A 281 10.31 5.35 -11.42
N GLN A 282 9.77 5.01 -12.58
CA GLN A 282 9.55 3.62 -13.02
C GLN A 282 8.83 2.73 -11.99
N SER A 283 7.91 3.29 -11.22
CA SER A 283 7.31 2.64 -10.05
C SER A 283 5.82 2.34 -10.20
N GLY A 284 5.25 2.52 -11.36
CA GLY A 284 3.86 2.23 -11.60
C GLY A 284 3.57 1.81 -13.03
N LEU A 285 2.30 1.44 -13.25
CA LEU A 285 1.81 1.01 -14.57
C LEU A 285 0.92 2.08 -15.19
N GLY A 286 1.07 2.30 -16.49
CA GLY A 286 0.18 3.07 -17.36
C GLY A 286 -0.21 2.22 -18.57
N LEU A 287 -1.28 2.56 -19.27
CA LEU A 287 -1.64 1.85 -20.50
C LEU A 287 -0.63 2.14 -21.62
N GLN A 288 -0.38 1.16 -22.48
CA GLN A 288 0.30 1.37 -23.74
C GLN A 288 -0.59 2.15 -24.74
N GLU A 289 0.00 2.81 -25.71
CA GLU A 289 -0.66 3.69 -26.68
C GLU A 289 -1.92 3.09 -27.32
N PRO A 290 -1.94 1.84 -27.79
CA PRO A 290 -3.15 1.26 -28.41
C PRO A 290 -4.36 1.21 -27.48
N TYR A 291 -4.14 1.34 -26.15
CA TYR A 291 -5.17 1.24 -25.11
C TYR A 291 -5.47 2.57 -24.42
N HIS A 292 -4.83 3.68 -24.81
CA HIS A 292 -5.00 5.01 -24.18
C HIS A 292 -6.46 5.49 -24.19
N TYR A 293 -7.27 5.06 -25.14
CA TYR A 293 -8.70 5.39 -25.17
C TYR A 293 -9.49 4.77 -23.99
N LEU A 294 -8.91 3.79 -23.26
CA LEU A 294 -9.44 3.21 -22.02
C LEU A 294 -8.88 3.86 -20.75
N ASP A 295 -8.01 4.88 -20.87
CA ASP A 295 -7.48 5.62 -19.74
C ASP A 295 -8.50 6.69 -19.31
N ALA A 296 -8.96 6.61 -18.06
CA ALA A 296 -9.94 7.55 -17.52
C ALA A 296 -9.38 8.97 -17.35
N GLN A 297 -8.07 9.11 -17.04
CA GLN A 297 -7.44 10.43 -16.92
C GLN A 297 -7.41 11.14 -18.27
N LEU A 298 -7.12 10.43 -19.34
CA LEU A 298 -7.13 10.98 -20.70
C LEU A 298 -8.56 11.24 -21.18
N ARG A 299 -9.47 10.31 -20.94
CA ARG A 299 -10.87 10.39 -21.37
C ARG A 299 -11.63 11.53 -20.70
N PHE A 300 -11.43 11.75 -19.42
CA PHE A 300 -12.13 12.73 -18.61
C PHE A 300 -11.26 13.91 -18.19
N LYS A 301 -10.20 14.20 -18.95
CA LYS A 301 -9.26 15.28 -18.63
C LYS A 301 -9.94 16.62 -18.33
N ASP A 302 -10.96 16.99 -19.11
CA ASP A 302 -11.66 18.25 -18.93
C ASP A 302 -12.44 18.33 -17.60
N LYS A 303 -12.88 17.18 -17.05
CA LYS A 303 -13.52 17.10 -15.73
C LYS A 303 -12.51 17.10 -14.59
N LEU A 304 -11.34 16.53 -14.81
CA LEU A 304 -10.28 16.40 -13.80
C LEU A 304 -9.46 17.69 -13.63
N HIS A 305 -9.36 18.53 -14.65
CA HIS A 305 -8.68 19.83 -14.57
C HIS A 305 -9.41 20.86 -13.72
N LEU A 306 -10.66 20.60 -13.28
CA LEU A 306 -11.37 21.45 -12.34
C LEU A 306 -10.89 21.31 -10.88
N LEU A 307 -10.05 20.34 -10.57
CA LEU A 307 -9.41 20.24 -9.27
C LEU A 307 -8.33 21.34 -9.18
N PRO A 308 -8.32 22.17 -8.12
CA PRO A 308 -7.22 23.10 -7.88
C PRO A 308 -5.92 22.29 -7.77
N ALA A 309 -4.90 22.70 -8.50
CA ALA A 309 -3.57 22.15 -8.34
C ALA A 309 -3.21 22.29 -6.86
N THR A 310 -2.97 21.16 -6.16
CA THR A 310 -2.45 21.20 -4.80
C THR A 310 -1.13 21.94 -4.88
N SER A 311 -1.08 23.13 -4.31
CA SER A 311 0.10 24.00 -4.33
C SER A 311 1.28 23.20 -3.76
N GLU A 312 2.22 22.91 -4.65
CA GLU A 312 3.60 22.68 -4.22
C GLU A 312 3.96 23.86 -3.31
N THR A 313 4.44 23.55 -2.14
CA THR A 313 4.88 24.55 -1.16
C THR A 313 5.96 25.42 -1.81
N ASP A 314 5.55 26.58 -2.29
CA ASP A 314 6.42 27.64 -2.77
C ASP A 314 7.26 28.14 -1.58
N GLN A 315 8.50 27.70 -1.50
CA GLN A 315 9.51 28.25 -0.62
C GLN A 315 10.10 29.50 -1.31
N SER A 316 9.29 30.54 -1.39
CA SER A 316 9.82 31.88 -1.71
C SER A 316 10.31 32.56 -0.43
N PRO A 317 11.49 33.15 -0.42
CA PRO A 317 12.02 33.85 0.76
C PRO A 317 11.21 35.13 1.04
N CYS A 318 10.83 35.31 2.31
CA CYS A 318 10.16 36.52 2.79
C CYS A 318 10.91 37.81 2.42
N PRO A 319 10.23 38.85 1.91
CA PRO A 319 10.80 40.19 1.79
C PRO A 319 10.92 40.86 3.17
N PRO A 320 11.88 41.79 3.36
CA PRO A 320 12.12 42.41 4.65
C PRO A 320 11.00 43.38 5.05
N LEU A 321 10.61 43.28 6.35
CA LEU A 321 9.60 44.14 6.94
C LEU A 321 10.08 45.59 7.08
N SER A 322 9.31 46.53 6.53
CA SER A 322 9.44 47.97 6.81
C SER A 322 8.63 48.33 8.07
N PRO A 323 9.11 49.26 8.93
CA PRO A 323 8.43 49.63 10.15
C PRO A 323 7.20 50.49 9.90
N SER A 324 6.05 50.10 10.44
CA SER A 324 4.81 50.88 10.43
C SER A 324 4.66 51.74 11.70
N PRO A 325 4.02 52.92 11.58
CA PRO A 325 3.84 53.86 12.69
C PRO A 325 2.75 53.40 13.67
N PRO A 326 2.73 53.87 14.95
CA PRO A 326 1.81 53.42 15.98
C PRO A 326 0.38 53.91 15.77
N LEU A 327 -0.61 53.03 15.93
CA LEU A 327 -2.04 53.32 15.90
C LEU A 327 -2.60 53.57 17.31
N PRO A 328 -3.66 54.40 17.45
CA PRO A 328 -4.25 54.77 18.76
C PRO A 328 -5.08 53.62 19.35
N LEU A 329 -5.05 53.50 20.69
CA LEU A 329 -5.75 52.51 21.49
C LEU A 329 -7.26 52.80 21.54
N SER A 330 -8.06 51.88 21.01
CA SER A 330 -9.50 51.78 21.27
C SER A 330 -9.79 50.48 22.06
N PRO A 331 -10.85 50.42 22.89
CA PRO A 331 -11.10 49.29 23.78
C PRO A 331 -11.40 48.01 23.00
N SER A 332 -10.71 46.94 23.39
CA SER A 332 -10.73 45.64 22.73
C SER A 332 -12.09 44.95 22.84
N PRO A 333 -12.62 44.39 21.74
CA PRO A 333 -13.67 43.39 21.81
C PRO A 333 -13.16 42.11 22.46
N PRO A 334 -14.06 41.22 23.00
CA PRO A 334 -13.65 39.97 23.62
C PRO A 334 -12.83 39.11 22.65
N LEU A 335 -11.71 38.57 23.15
CA LEU A 335 -10.80 37.70 22.42
C LEU A 335 -11.57 36.55 21.76
N PRO A 336 -11.40 36.31 20.46
CA PRO A 336 -11.88 35.08 19.85
C PRO A 336 -11.19 33.90 20.51
N LEU A 337 -11.98 32.90 20.90
CA LEU A 337 -11.47 31.60 21.36
C LEU A 337 -10.37 31.14 20.42
N SER A 338 -9.18 30.91 20.96
CA SER A 338 -8.06 30.36 20.18
C SER A 338 -8.56 29.16 19.37
N PRO A 339 -8.26 29.06 18.06
CA PRO A 339 -8.60 27.88 17.29
C PRO A 339 -8.02 26.67 17.99
N ALA A 340 -8.84 25.62 18.11
CA ALA A 340 -8.38 24.35 18.65
C ALA A 340 -7.08 23.97 17.93
N PRO A 341 -6.07 23.42 18.65
CA PRO A 341 -4.79 23.08 18.04
C PRO A 341 -5.06 22.21 16.80
N ALA A 342 -4.48 22.61 15.67
CA ALA A 342 -4.61 21.88 14.41
C ALA A 342 -4.32 20.39 14.65
N ASP A 343 -5.16 19.54 14.14
CA ASP A 343 -5.01 18.08 14.30
C ASP A 343 -3.61 17.65 13.87
N PRO A 344 -2.88 16.86 14.67
CA PRO A 344 -1.59 16.36 14.26
C PRO A 344 -1.77 15.56 12.94
N PRO A 345 -0.92 15.81 11.93
CA PRO A 345 -1.02 15.15 10.66
C PRO A 345 -0.84 13.62 10.82
N CYS A 346 -1.46 12.84 9.91
CA CYS A 346 -1.26 11.40 9.86
C CYS A 346 0.20 11.06 9.58
N ILE A 347 0.83 10.23 10.43
CA ILE A 347 2.22 9.79 10.27
C ILE A 347 2.35 8.51 9.43
N SER A 348 1.44 8.26 8.50
CA SER A 348 1.49 7.05 7.64
C SER A 348 2.78 6.95 6.83
N GLY A 349 3.33 8.06 6.36
CA GLY A 349 4.61 8.07 5.63
C GLY A 349 5.75 7.43 6.43
N PRO A 350 6.13 7.96 7.60
CA PRO A 350 7.13 7.33 8.47
C PRO A 350 6.82 5.88 8.84
N ILE A 351 5.54 5.48 8.97
CA ILE A 351 5.17 4.08 9.23
C ILE A 351 5.47 3.19 8.02
N LEU A 352 5.09 3.62 6.80
CA LEU A 352 5.33 2.89 5.57
C LEU A 352 6.82 2.81 5.19
N GLN A 353 7.64 3.70 5.71
CA GLN A 353 9.10 3.66 5.58
C GLN A 353 9.78 2.82 6.68
N GLY A 354 9.03 2.24 7.62
CA GLY A 354 9.56 1.47 8.74
C GLY A 354 10.26 2.31 9.82
N LEU A 355 10.16 3.64 9.78
CA LEU A 355 10.76 4.56 10.73
C LEU A 355 9.97 4.68 12.04
N LYS A 356 8.65 4.44 11.97
CA LYS A 356 7.70 4.52 13.07
C LYS A 356 6.79 3.30 13.11
N LYS A 357 6.31 2.95 14.31
CA LYS A 357 5.25 1.94 14.49
C LYS A 357 3.89 2.63 14.68
N PRO A 358 2.75 1.96 14.37
CA PRO A 358 1.42 2.55 14.47
C PRO A 358 1.07 3.14 15.84
N HIS A 359 1.50 2.51 16.94
CA HIS A 359 1.23 2.99 18.30
C HIS A 359 2.00 4.27 18.67
N GLU A 360 3.01 4.66 17.91
CA GLU A 360 3.73 5.92 18.08
C GLU A 360 2.97 7.12 17.46
N CYS A 361 1.86 6.86 16.75
CA CYS A 361 1.02 7.93 16.20
C CYS A 361 0.12 8.52 17.29
N PRO A 362 0.17 9.85 17.55
CA PRO A 362 -0.65 10.49 18.58
C PRO A 362 -2.16 10.31 18.37
N ALA A 363 -2.60 10.14 17.13
CA ALA A 363 -4.01 9.92 16.79
C ALA A 363 -4.44 8.45 16.90
N PHE A 364 -3.51 7.51 16.99
CA PHE A 364 -3.79 6.07 16.94
C PHE A 364 -4.72 5.62 18.09
N GLY A 365 -5.79 4.93 17.74
CA GLY A 365 -6.77 4.39 18.71
C GLY A 365 -7.61 5.44 19.44
N THR A 366 -7.36 6.72 19.21
CA THR A 366 -8.14 7.85 19.75
C THR A 366 -9.03 8.44 18.65
N ARG A 367 -8.52 9.40 17.89
CA ARG A 367 -9.24 10.03 16.78
C ARG A 367 -9.14 9.22 15.48
N CYS A 368 -8.04 8.47 15.29
CA CYS A 368 -7.85 7.59 14.13
C CYS A 368 -8.22 6.15 14.50
N ARG A 369 -9.35 5.69 14.00
CA ARG A 369 -9.91 4.34 14.19
C ARG A 369 -10.45 3.82 12.86
N PRO A 370 -10.73 2.51 12.71
CA PRO A 370 -11.30 1.97 11.47
C PRO A 370 -12.64 2.60 11.07
N GLU A 371 -13.43 3.10 12.05
CA GLU A 371 -14.69 3.79 11.83
C GLU A 371 -14.49 5.24 11.34
N HIS A 372 -13.38 5.87 11.77
CA HIS A 372 -13.00 7.24 11.42
C HIS A 372 -11.50 7.30 11.09
N PRO A 373 -11.07 6.77 9.94
CA PRO A 373 -9.67 6.70 9.58
C PRO A 373 -9.15 8.08 9.14
N LEU A 374 -8.07 8.54 9.76
CA LEU A 374 -7.34 9.75 9.31
C LEU A 374 -6.36 9.46 8.17
N GLY A 375 -6.03 8.19 7.95
CA GLY A 375 -5.12 7.76 6.91
C GLY A 375 -5.41 6.35 6.39
N ALA A 376 -5.02 6.10 5.16
CA ALA A 376 -5.28 4.86 4.45
C ALA A 376 -4.82 3.57 5.21
N PRO A 377 -3.68 3.54 5.95
CA PRO A 377 -3.29 2.34 6.70
C PRO A 377 -4.23 1.93 7.83
N MET A 378 -5.20 2.78 8.22
CA MET A 378 -6.25 2.43 9.19
C MET A 378 -7.50 1.85 8.50
N VAL A 379 -7.63 1.97 7.18
CA VAL A 379 -8.79 1.49 6.41
C VAL A 379 -8.67 0.02 6.05
N SER A 380 -7.60 -0.34 5.38
CA SER A 380 -7.38 -1.70 4.88
C SER A 380 -6.94 -2.65 5.98
N SER A 381 -7.43 -3.88 5.94
CA SER A 381 -6.96 -4.97 6.82
C SER A 381 -5.49 -5.33 6.61
N GLU A 382 -4.92 -4.95 5.48
CA GLU A 382 -3.50 -5.08 5.14
C GLU A 382 -2.66 -3.88 5.62
N GLY A 383 -3.31 -2.82 6.09
CA GLY A 383 -2.61 -1.66 6.64
C GLY A 383 -2.09 -1.91 8.05
N ALA A 384 -0.84 -1.52 8.31
CA ALA A 384 -0.21 -1.71 9.61
C ALA A 384 -1.04 -1.11 10.76
N CYS A 385 -1.61 0.09 10.59
CA CYS A 385 -2.45 0.71 11.62
C CYS A 385 -3.70 -0.10 11.94
N ALA A 386 -4.41 -0.62 10.93
CA ALA A 386 -5.61 -1.42 11.14
C ALA A 386 -5.28 -2.77 11.80
N ALA A 387 -4.18 -3.42 11.41
CA ALA A 387 -3.71 -4.66 12.02
C ALA A 387 -3.36 -4.44 13.51
N TYR A 388 -2.60 -3.41 13.83
CA TYR A 388 -2.27 -3.07 15.22
C TYR A 388 -3.52 -2.72 16.04
N TYR A 389 -4.44 -1.94 15.48
CA TYR A 389 -5.68 -1.59 16.16
C TYR A 389 -6.53 -2.81 16.50
N ARG A 390 -6.62 -3.76 15.58
CA ARG A 390 -7.45 -4.98 15.73
C ARG A 390 -6.85 -5.97 16.71
N TYR A 391 -5.54 -6.19 16.68
CA TYR A 391 -4.92 -7.32 17.36
C TYR A 391 -4.05 -6.94 18.57
N ARG A 392 -3.68 -5.66 18.75
CA ARG A 392 -2.88 -5.21 19.90
C ARG A 392 -3.66 -4.46 20.99
N LYS A 393 -4.98 -4.35 20.86
CA LYS A 393 -5.86 -3.81 21.90
C LYS A 393 -6.15 -4.88 22.97
N GLY A 394 -5.18 -5.32 23.70
CA GLY A 394 -5.35 -6.22 24.81
C GLY A 394 -4.19 -7.20 24.88
N SER A 395 -3.22 -6.88 25.70
CA SER A 395 -2.11 -7.77 26.06
C SER A 395 -2.57 -8.96 26.91
N HIS A 396 -3.69 -9.61 26.57
CA HIS A 396 -4.21 -10.80 27.25
C HIS A 396 -4.98 -11.68 26.27
N CYS A 397 -4.30 -12.26 25.28
CA CYS A 397 -4.75 -13.49 24.66
C CYS A 397 -3.58 -14.17 23.94
N LEU A 398 -2.61 -14.61 24.70
CA LEU A 398 -1.75 -15.71 24.29
C LEU A 398 -2.62 -16.96 24.39
N LEU A 399 -2.80 -17.68 23.26
CA LEU A 399 -3.23 -19.07 23.21
C LEU A 399 -4.66 -19.38 23.73
N SER A 400 -5.69 -18.86 23.07
CA SER A 400 -7.01 -19.49 23.05
C SER A 400 -7.53 -19.45 21.62
N PRO A 401 -8.03 -20.57 21.07
CA PRO A 401 -8.60 -20.58 19.73
C PRO A 401 -9.90 -19.77 19.75
N CYS A 402 -9.90 -18.60 19.15
CA CYS A 402 -11.16 -17.95 18.80
C CYS A 402 -11.78 -18.74 17.64
N VAL A 403 -12.90 -19.39 17.94
CA VAL A 403 -13.83 -20.08 17.04
C VAL A 403 -14.26 -19.18 15.88
#